data_f61f7e2b8f0c36ebed5101d76cd866c0
#
_entry.id   f61f7e2b8f0c36ebed5101d76cd866c0
#
_cell.length_a   1.000
_cell.length_b   1.000
_cell.length_c   1.000
_cell.angle_alpha   90.00
_cell.angle_beta   90.00
_cell.angle_gamma   90.00
#
_symmetry.space_group_name_H-M   'P 1'
#
loop_
_entity.id
_entity.type
_entity.pdbx_description
1 polymer ?
#
loop_
_entity_poly.entity_id
_entity_poly.type
_entity_poly.pdbx_seq_one_letter_code
_entity_poly.pdbx_strand_id
1 'polypeptide(L)'
;RGMGATLNMAASMEAYTITDRGTWLSFNNKQDLGIIFSGVPPLHNQYSVIVINPKKHPHVKFELANNFSKWLISEEGQKYISKYKIMGEQLFFPNSINN
;
A
#
# COMPACT_ATOMS: atom_id res chain seq x y z
N ARG A 1 12.01 -9.81 -5.43
CA ARG A 1 12.41 -8.47 -5.83
C ARG A 1 11.26 -7.47 -5.72
N GLY A 2 11.59 -6.19 -5.62
CA GLY A 2 10.56 -5.16 -5.46
C GLY A 2 9.77 -4.89 -6.73
N MET A 3 8.64 -4.20 -6.59
CA MET A 3 7.73 -3.95 -7.70
C MET A 3 8.36 -3.07 -8.80
N GLY A 4 9.19 -2.09 -8.43
CA GLY A 4 9.88 -1.26 -9.42
C GLY A 4 10.78 -2.06 -10.34
N ALA A 5 11.58 -2.95 -9.75
CA ALA A 5 12.45 -3.83 -10.53
C ALA A 5 11.63 -4.81 -11.40
N THR A 6 10.53 -5.30 -10.86
CA THR A 6 9.63 -6.20 -11.59
C THR A 6 9.02 -5.50 -12.79
N LEU A 7 8.57 -4.26 -12.62
CA LEU A 7 8.02 -3.46 -13.73
C LEU A 7 9.06 -3.18 -14.81
N ASN A 8 10.32 -2.89 -14.42
CA ASN A 8 11.38 -2.69 -15.38
C ASN A 8 11.63 -3.94 -16.22
N MET A 9 11.63 -5.11 -15.57
CA MET A 9 11.78 -6.37 -16.30
C MET A 9 10.63 -6.61 -17.27
N ALA A 10 9.40 -6.40 -16.80
CA ALA A 10 8.21 -6.60 -17.65
C ALA A 10 8.23 -5.66 -18.86
N ALA A 11 8.63 -4.40 -18.65
CA ALA A 11 8.72 -3.42 -19.72
C ALA A 11 9.76 -3.85 -20.77
N SER A 12 10.94 -4.30 -20.31
CA SER A 12 12.01 -4.75 -21.21
C SER A 12 11.64 -6.00 -21.99
N MET A 13 10.89 -6.90 -21.37
CA MET A 13 10.54 -8.20 -21.95
C MET A 13 9.20 -8.18 -22.69
N GLU A 14 8.49 -7.06 -22.65
CA GLU A 14 7.13 -6.96 -23.19
C GLU A 14 6.23 -8.04 -22.58
N ALA A 15 6.33 -8.21 -21.25
CA ALA A 15 5.68 -9.29 -20.52
C ALA A 15 4.53 -8.80 -19.67
N TYR A 16 3.71 -9.72 -19.18
CA TYR A 16 2.67 -9.46 -18.20
C TYR A 16 3.25 -9.54 -16.79
N THR A 17 2.72 -8.74 -15.88
CA THR A 17 3.12 -8.79 -14.49
C THR A 17 2.02 -8.23 -13.59
N ILE A 18 2.22 -8.33 -12.27
CA ILE A 18 1.37 -7.74 -11.26
C ILE A 18 2.15 -6.64 -10.54
N THR A 19 1.47 -5.55 -10.22
CA THR A 19 2.08 -4.46 -9.45
C THR A 19 1.05 -3.84 -8.51
N ASP A 20 1.54 -3.17 -7.48
CA ASP A 20 0.69 -2.31 -6.67
C ASP A 20 0.49 -0.96 -7.36
N ARG A 21 -0.59 -0.29 -6.99
CA ARG A 21 -0.96 0.98 -7.63
C ARG A 21 0.06 2.07 -7.39
N GLY A 22 0.60 2.17 -6.17
CA GLY A 22 1.56 3.21 -5.83
C GLY A 22 2.82 3.15 -6.67
N THR A 23 3.38 1.96 -6.82
CA THR A 23 4.57 1.77 -7.66
C THR A 23 4.26 2.07 -9.12
N TRP A 24 3.11 1.61 -9.63
CA TRP A 24 2.71 1.86 -11.01
C TRP A 24 2.60 3.37 -11.30
N LEU A 25 1.93 4.11 -10.43
CA LEU A 25 1.74 5.55 -10.65
C LEU A 25 3.04 6.33 -10.61
N SER A 26 4.01 5.88 -9.80
CA SER A 26 5.32 6.52 -9.69
C SER A 26 6.33 6.02 -10.73
N PHE A 27 5.97 4.98 -11.47
CA PHE A 27 6.89 4.33 -12.41
C PHE A 27 6.96 5.11 -13.72
N ASN A 28 8.18 5.51 -14.11
CA ASN A 28 8.38 6.36 -15.28
C ASN A 28 8.63 5.60 -16.56
N ASN A 29 9.21 4.40 -16.49
CA ASN A 29 9.64 3.64 -17.65
C ASN A 29 8.56 2.66 -18.13
N LYS A 30 7.34 3.14 -18.27
CA LYS A 30 6.20 2.28 -18.61
C LYS A 30 6.27 1.66 -20.01
N GLN A 31 6.93 2.33 -20.95
CA GLN A 31 6.99 1.90 -22.35
C GLN A 31 5.59 1.52 -22.86
N ASP A 32 5.41 0.29 -23.33
CA ASP A 32 4.11 -0.16 -23.85
C ASP A 32 3.23 -0.84 -22.78
N LEU A 33 3.64 -0.83 -21.52
CA LEU A 33 2.84 -1.41 -20.45
C LEU A 33 1.58 -0.59 -20.18
N GLY A 34 0.48 -1.27 -19.94
CA GLY A 34 -0.77 -0.67 -19.56
C GLY A 34 -1.52 -1.56 -18.56
N ILE A 35 -2.44 -0.98 -17.83
CA ILE A 35 -3.27 -1.75 -16.90
C ILE A 35 -4.33 -2.50 -17.68
N ILE A 36 -4.38 -3.82 -17.49
CA ILE A 36 -5.39 -4.68 -18.12
C ILE A 36 -6.52 -4.98 -17.16
N PHE A 37 -6.17 -5.27 -15.90
CA PHE A 37 -7.12 -5.57 -14.84
C PHE A 37 -6.77 -4.80 -13.59
N SER A 38 -7.78 -4.33 -12.87
CA SER A 38 -7.61 -3.75 -11.53
C SER A 38 -8.92 -3.85 -10.77
N GLY A 39 -8.83 -3.78 -9.45
CA GLY A 39 -10.01 -3.74 -8.59
C GLY A 39 -10.79 -5.03 -8.48
N VAL A 40 -10.32 -6.13 -9.06
CA VAL A 40 -10.97 -7.44 -8.93
C VAL A 40 -10.56 -8.12 -7.63
N PRO A 41 -11.44 -8.92 -7.00
CA PRO A 41 -11.16 -9.50 -5.68
C PRO A 41 -9.84 -10.26 -5.55
N PRO A 42 -9.41 -11.09 -6.53
CA PRO A 42 -8.12 -11.77 -6.41
C PRO A 42 -6.91 -10.85 -6.33
N LEU A 43 -7.04 -9.59 -6.74
CA LEU A 43 -5.97 -8.60 -6.70
C LEU A 43 -6.04 -7.69 -5.47
N HIS A 44 -6.95 -8.00 -4.53
CA HIS A 44 -7.09 -7.21 -3.30
C HIS A 44 -5.83 -7.34 -2.44
N ASN A 45 -5.19 -6.20 -2.15
CA ASN A 45 -3.96 -6.15 -1.38
C ASN A 45 -4.23 -5.43 -0.07
N GLN A 46 -4.63 -6.20 0.95
CA GLN A 46 -4.98 -5.64 2.26
C GLN A 46 -3.72 -5.32 3.06
N TYR A 47 -3.63 -4.10 3.54
CA TYR A 47 -2.58 -3.69 4.48
C TYR A 47 -3.09 -3.78 5.90
N SER A 48 -2.16 -4.05 6.81
CA SER A 48 -2.48 -4.18 8.23
C SER A 48 -1.40 -3.51 9.07
N VAL A 49 -1.78 -3.03 10.24
CA VAL A 49 -0.83 -2.55 11.24
C VAL A 49 -0.84 -3.51 12.41
N ILE A 50 0.34 -3.90 12.85
CA ILE A 50 0.51 -4.86 13.94
C ILE A 50 1.48 -4.27 14.95
N VAL A 51 1.03 -4.15 16.21
CA VAL A 51 1.86 -3.64 17.30
C VAL A 51 2.65 -4.80 17.90
N ILE A 52 3.96 -4.59 18.04
CA ILE A 52 4.85 -5.62 18.57
C ILE A 52 4.59 -5.84 20.05
N ASN A 53 4.57 -7.10 20.46
CA ASN A 53 4.27 -7.51 21.83
C ASN A 53 5.40 -7.08 22.79
N PRO A 54 5.13 -6.16 23.74
CA PRO A 54 6.17 -5.67 24.64
C PRO A 54 6.62 -6.71 25.66
N LYS A 55 5.84 -7.76 25.90
CA LYS A 55 6.24 -8.85 26.80
C LYS A 55 7.35 -9.69 26.18
N LYS A 56 7.35 -9.84 24.86
CA LYS A 56 8.40 -10.56 24.14
C LYS A 56 9.56 -9.67 23.76
N HIS A 57 9.28 -8.39 23.56
CA HIS A 57 10.27 -7.42 23.10
C HIS A 57 10.20 -6.15 23.97
N PRO A 58 10.77 -6.21 25.20
CA PRO A 58 10.63 -5.12 26.18
C PRO A 58 11.20 -3.78 25.76
N HIS A 59 12.10 -3.77 24.78
CA HIS A 59 12.74 -2.54 24.30
C HIS A 59 11.88 -1.71 23.38
N VAL A 60 10.73 -2.24 22.92
CA VAL A 60 9.88 -1.49 21.99
C VAL A 60 9.10 -0.40 22.70
N LYS A 61 8.81 0.67 21.96
CA LYS A 61 8.04 1.80 22.49
C LYS A 61 6.55 1.54 22.27
N PHE A 62 6.02 0.63 23.09
CA PHE A 62 4.67 0.10 22.92
C PHE A 62 3.59 1.18 22.94
N GLU A 63 3.65 2.13 23.89
CA GLU A 63 2.61 3.15 24.00
C GLU A 63 2.55 4.04 22.76
N LEU A 64 3.70 4.45 22.25
CA LEU A 64 3.77 5.26 21.03
C LEU A 64 3.27 4.49 19.84
N ALA A 65 3.69 3.23 19.68
CA ALA A 65 3.25 2.37 18.59
C ALA A 65 1.75 2.12 18.64
N ASN A 66 1.23 1.88 19.84
CA ASN A 66 -0.20 1.65 20.05
C ASN A 66 -1.03 2.89 19.72
N ASN A 67 -0.55 4.07 20.12
CA ASN A 67 -1.22 5.33 19.79
C ASN A 67 -1.24 5.58 18.29
N PHE A 68 -0.13 5.32 17.61
CA PHE A 68 -0.06 5.46 16.16
C PHE A 68 -1.00 4.48 15.47
N SER A 69 -1.03 3.23 15.91
CA SER A 69 -1.93 2.21 15.37
C SER A 69 -3.39 2.62 15.52
N LYS A 70 -3.77 3.13 16.70
CA LYS A 70 -5.13 3.62 16.93
C LYS A 70 -5.47 4.81 16.05
N TRP A 71 -4.52 5.71 15.84
CA TRP A 71 -4.75 6.85 14.96
C TRP A 71 -4.96 6.40 13.51
N LEU A 72 -4.16 5.43 13.03
CA LEU A 72 -4.29 4.93 11.67
C LEU A 72 -5.70 4.41 11.37
N ILE A 73 -6.32 3.71 12.32
CA ILE A 73 -7.66 3.16 12.14
C ILE A 73 -8.77 4.11 12.59
N SER A 74 -8.41 5.28 13.11
CA SER A 74 -9.40 6.31 13.48
C SER A 74 -10.00 6.96 12.25
N GLU A 75 -11.11 7.65 12.43
CA GLU A 75 -11.75 8.38 11.35
C GLU A 75 -10.81 9.38 10.69
N GLU A 76 -10.04 10.12 11.51
CA GLU A 76 -9.08 11.10 11.03
C GLU A 76 -7.96 10.43 10.21
N GLY A 77 -7.35 9.37 10.75
CA GLY A 77 -6.29 8.64 10.05
C GLY A 77 -6.77 8.05 8.73
N GLN A 78 -7.97 7.48 8.72
CA GLN A 78 -8.56 6.92 7.51
C GLN A 78 -8.81 8.00 6.45
N LYS A 79 -9.19 9.22 6.86
CA LYS A 79 -9.33 10.35 5.93
C LYS A 79 -8.00 10.75 5.32
N TYR A 80 -6.93 10.81 6.11
CA TYR A 80 -5.60 11.11 5.58
C TYR A 80 -5.15 10.08 4.54
N ILE A 81 -5.38 8.81 4.83
CA ILE A 81 -5.03 7.74 3.89
C ILE A 81 -5.81 7.89 2.58
N SER A 82 -7.11 8.16 2.66
CA SER A 82 -7.95 8.27 1.47
C SER A 82 -7.61 9.50 0.62
N LYS A 83 -7.12 10.56 1.24
CA LYS A 83 -6.77 11.81 0.54
C LYS A 83 -5.43 11.77 -0.15
N TYR A 84 -4.59 10.80 0.17
CA TYR A 84 -3.27 10.72 -0.43
C TYR A 84 -3.38 10.30 -1.89
N LYS A 85 -2.83 11.13 -2.78
CA LYS A 85 -2.91 10.91 -4.21
C LYS A 85 -1.55 11.08 -4.87
N ILE A 86 -1.33 10.34 -5.95
CA ILE A 86 -0.22 10.57 -6.87
C ILE A 86 -0.83 10.80 -8.24
N MET A 87 -0.42 11.88 -8.90
CA MET A 87 -0.95 12.27 -10.21
C MET A 87 -2.48 12.33 -10.26
N GLY A 88 -3.07 12.81 -9.16
CA GLY A 88 -4.51 12.95 -9.05
C GLY A 88 -5.28 11.67 -8.77
N GLU A 89 -4.60 10.54 -8.64
CA GLU A 89 -5.24 9.25 -8.38
C GLU A 89 -5.04 8.79 -6.95
N GLN A 90 -6.12 8.29 -6.37
CA GLN A 90 -6.10 7.73 -5.02
C GLN A 90 -5.35 6.40 -5.00
N LEU A 91 -4.46 6.23 -4.01
CA LEU A 91 -3.61 5.04 -3.89
C LEU A 91 -4.17 3.98 -2.98
N PHE A 92 -4.73 4.40 -1.85
CA PHE A 92 -5.19 3.50 -0.81
C PHE A 92 -6.65 3.77 -0.50
N PHE A 93 -7.39 2.71 -0.25
CA PHE A 93 -8.83 2.75 -0.01
C PHE A 93 -9.09 2.22 1.40
N PRO A 94 -9.12 3.12 2.41
CA PRO A 94 -9.27 2.69 3.80
C PRO A 94 -10.59 1.95 4.00
N ASN A 95 -10.50 0.85 4.73
CA ASN A 95 -11.65 0.01 5.01
C ASN A 95 -11.67 -0.46 6.47
N SER A 96 -10.94 0.22 7.34
CA SER A 96 -10.98 -0.11 8.75
C SER A 96 -12.34 0.22 9.33
N ILE A 97 -12.94 -0.76 9.97
CA ILE A 97 -14.18 -0.55 10.71
C ILE A 97 -13.79 -0.09 12.09
N ASN A 98 -14.06 1.17 12.36
CA ASN A 98 -13.74 1.78 13.65
C ASN A 98 -15.00 1.79 14.51
N ASN A 99 -15.11 0.82 15.37
CA ASN A 99 -16.22 0.69 16.29
C ASN A 99 -15.90 1.33 17.63
#